data_47a14fd2aab7568c99aee63151df1ce6
#
_entry.id   47a14fd2aab7568c99aee63151df1ce6
#
_cell.length_a   1.000
_cell.length_b   1.000
_cell.length_c   1.000
_cell.angle_alpha   90.00
_cell.angle_beta   90.00
_cell.angle_gamma   90.00
#
_symmetry.space_group_name_H-M   'P 1'
#
loop_
_entity.id
_entity.type
_entity.pdbx_description
1 polymer ?
#
loop_
_entity_poly.entity_id
_entity_poly.type
_entity_poly.pdbx_seq_one_letter_code
_entity_poly.pdbx_strand_id
1 'polypeptide(L)'
;MLQGRPAPRARNDAPEWKAPHRGRSPKRSWPTIDMVAPAGPEGAWTAPSEAEGQPADGTARADQPTGFPDLSETMRAFRDRLATPRAFSGLGEGLGSGRPTSVPVPEGARFEDRTFANAAGSRTYKVFVPSGYTGQALPVVVMLHGCTQNPDDFAAGTRMNDLAEEQTFLVAYPRQPQSANLQKCWNWFNAGDQTRHGGEPSLIAGIATAVVEEFSADPTRVYVAGLSAGGAAAAIMGATYPDLFAAVGVHSGLACGAAKDMPSAFAAMKGGGAVQPRRDEPAVPTIVFHGDGDRTVNPVNGDHVIAQAKSDTTLAETVMRGETPGGVAYTRTVHADGAGRGILEQWVLHGGGHAWSGGSAGGSYTDPRGPDASREMVRFFLTHARARSATQH
;
A
#
# COMPACT_ATOMS: atom_id res chain seq x y z
N MET A 1 -69.18 34.92 -19.30
CA MET A 1 -69.56 33.70 -18.59
C MET A 1 -69.15 32.51 -19.42
N LEU A 2 -67.99 31.90 -19.14
CA LEU A 2 -67.58 30.63 -19.67
C LEU A 2 -66.85 29.88 -18.55
N GLN A 3 -67.50 28.85 -18.07
CA GLN A 3 -67.03 27.99 -16.95
C GLN A 3 -65.92 27.04 -17.45
N GLY A 4 -64.78 27.07 -16.80
CA GLY A 4 -63.67 26.12 -17.04
C GLY A 4 -63.96 24.78 -16.37
N ARG A 5 -63.72 23.70 -17.13
CA ARG A 5 -63.78 22.32 -16.65
C ARG A 5 -62.42 21.97 -15.98
N PRO A 6 -62.42 21.19 -14.90
CA PRO A 6 -61.20 20.70 -14.26
C PRO A 6 -60.58 19.52 -15.03
N ALA A 7 -59.25 19.46 -15.09
CA ALA A 7 -58.45 18.38 -15.68
C ALA A 7 -58.49 17.11 -14.82
N PRO A 8 -58.34 15.91 -15.39
CA PRO A 8 -58.36 14.64 -14.70
C PRO A 8 -57.06 14.37 -13.93
N ARG A 9 -57.19 13.84 -12.71
CA ARG A 9 -56.09 13.38 -11.86
C ARG A 9 -55.50 12.10 -12.44
N ALA A 10 -54.18 12.07 -12.64
CA ALA A 10 -53.40 10.88 -12.95
C ALA A 10 -53.33 9.96 -11.72
N ARG A 11 -53.67 8.67 -11.93
CA ARG A 11 -53.46 7.61 -10.94
C ARG A 11 -51.98 7.19 -10.99
N ASN A 12 -51.33 7.20 -9.85
CA ASN A 12 -50.04 6.55 -9.62
C ASN A 12 -50.27 5.08 -9.30
N ASP A 13 -50.11 4.23 -10.26
CA ASP A 13 -49.99 2.77 -10.04
C ASP A 13 -48.50 2.43 -10.02
N ALA A 14 -47.91 2.35 -8.81
CA ALA A 14 -46.60 1.77 -8.60
C ALA A 14 -46.73 0.23 -8.52
N PRO A 15 -45.87 -0.57 -9.17
CA PRO A 15 -45.92 -2.01 -9.06
C PRO A 15 -45.39 -2.47 -7.69
N GLU A 16 -46.23 -3.28 -7.00
CA GLU A 16 -45.85 -3.99 -5.77
C GLU A 16 -44.79 -5.05 -6.05
N TRP A 17 -43.62 -4.88 -5.46
CA TRP A 17 -42.54 -5.87 -5.41
C TRP A 17 -42.88 -6.94 -4.36
N LYS A 18 -43.24 -8.16 -4.80
CA LYS A 18 -43.32 -9.35 -3.93
C LYS A 18 -41.91 -9.87 -3.67
N ALA A 19 -41.51 -9.88 -2.39
CA ALA A 19 -40.25 -10.48 -1.94
C ALA A 19 -40.26 -12.01 -2.15
N PRO A 20 -39.17 -12.65 -2.59
CA PRO A 20 -39.07 -14.08 -2.71
C PRO A 20 -39.00 -14.76 -1.33
N HIS A 21 -39.69 -15.88 -1.21
CA HIS A 21 -39.77 -16.73 -0.02
C HIS A 21 -38.38 -17.18 0.47
N ARG A 22 -38.08 -16.93 1.75
CA ARG A 22 -36.89 -17.43 2.45
C ARG A 22 -36.99 -18.96 2.55
N GLY A 23 -36.22 -19.67 1.74
CA GLY A 23 -35.92 -21.08 1.93
C GLY A 23 -35.01 -21.26 3.15
N ARG A 24 -35.42 -22.14 4.07
CA ARG A 24 -34.61 -22.53 5.23
C ARG A 24 -33.35 -23.29 4.78
N SER A 25 -32.16 -22.74 5.03
CA SER A 25 -30.91 -23.47 4.90
C SER A 25 -30.71 -24.42 6.08
N PRO A 26 -30.18 -25.63 5.87
CA PRO A 26 -29.90 -26.57 6.95
C PRO A 26 -28.74 -26.10 7.79
N LYS A 27 -28.90 -26.06 9.12
CA LYS A 27 -27.87 -25.82 10.09
C LYS A 27 -26.84 -26.97 10.05
N ARG A 28 -25.62 -26.72 9.55
CA ARG A 28 -24.48 -27.60 9.80
C ARG A 28 -23.88 -27.19 11.14
N SER A 29 -24.01 -28.06 12.14
CA SER A 29 -23.27 -27.96 13.39
C SER A 29 -21.84 -28.47 13.17
N TRP A 30 -20.86 -27.63 13.47
CA TRP A 30 -19.46 -28.03 13.55
C TRP A 30 -19.19 -28.54 14.99
N PRO A 31 -18.37 -29.59 15.19
CA PRO A 31 -18.02 -30.04 16.52
C PRO A 31 -17.10 -29.03 17.19
N THR A 32 -17.47 -28.63 18.41
CA THR A 32 -16.64 -27.86 19.33
C THR A 32 -15.55 -28.79 19.87
N ILE A 33 -14.29 -28.50 19.64
CA ILE A 33 -13.17 -29.17 20.28
C ILE A 33 -12.82 -28.37 21.51
N ASP A 34 -13.12 -28.91 22.69
CA ASP A 34 -12.66 -28.40 23.98
C ASP A 34 -11.15 -28.63 24.08
N MET A 35 -10.37 -27.55 24.03
CA MET A 35 -8.95 -27.60 24.35
C MET A 35 -8.77 -27.39 25.85
N VAL A 36 -8.53 -28.45 26.56
CA VAL A 36 -8.03 -28.44 27.95
C VAL A 36 -6.58 -28.03 27.90
N ALA A 37 -6.22 -26.93 28.60
CA ALA A 37 -4.85 -26.50 28.76
C ALA A 37 -4.09 -27.45 29.71
N PRO A 38 -2.88 -27.92 29.37
CA PRO A 38 -2.05 -28.65 30.35
C PRO A 38 -1.40 -27.66 31.32
N ALA A 39 -1.57 -27.92 32.60
CA ALA A 39 -0.82 -27.29 33.67
C ALA A 39 0.63 -27.80 33.63
N GLY A 40 1.60 -26.90 33.48
CA GLY A 40 3.02 -27.16 33.55
C GLY A 40 3.66 -26.41 34.74
N PRO A 41 4.73 -26.94 35.33
CA PRO A 41 5.24 -26.46 36.62
C PRO A 41 6.11 -25.22 36.51
N GLU A 42 6.07 -24.44 37.58
CA GLU A 42 6.90 -23.27 37.85
C GLU A 42 8.40 -23.60 37.78
N GLY A 43 9.16 -22.87 36.97
CA GLY A 43 10.61 -22.87 36.94
C GLY A 43 11.14 -21.46 37.06
N ALA A 44 11.60 -21.06 38.26
CA ALA A 44 12.23 -19.78 38.50
C ALA A 44 13.58 -19.69 37.76
N TRP A 45 13.78 -18.61 36.99
CA TRP A 45 15.06 -18.24 36.40
C TRP A 45 15.90 -17.49 37.47
N THR A 46 17.07 -18.04 37.86
CA THR A 46 18.10 -17.32 38.59
C THR A 46 19.21 -16.88 37.64
N ALA A 47 19.58 -15.61 37.73
CA ALA A 47 20.70 -15.02 36.99
C ALA A 47 22.04 -15.51 37.57
N PRO A 48 23.09 -15.75 36.75
CA PRO A 48 24.43 -16.05 37.25
C PRO A 48 25.12 -14.79 37.74
N SER A 49 25.78 -14.90 38.92
CA SER A 49 26.58 -13.87 39.57
C SER A 49 27.91 -13.64 38.86
N GLU A 50 28.35 -12.39 38.88
CA GLU A 50 29.67 -11.93 38.47
C GLU A 50 30.79 -12.60 39.29
N ALA A 51 31.83 -13.08 38.61
CA ALA A 51 33.08 -13.49 39.24
C ALA A 51 34.20 -12.56 38.74
N GLU A 52 34.78 -11.86 39.69
CA GLU A 52 36.00 -11.03 39.50
C GLU A 52 37.22 -11.94 39.26
N GLY A 53 38.09 -11.55 38.34
CA GLY A 53 39.38 -12.18 38.10
C GLY A 53 40.37 -11.18 37.43
N GLN A 54 41.48 -10.94 38.11
CA GLN A 54 42.56 -9.99 37.87
C GLN A 54 43.42 -10.31 36.63
N PRO A 55 44.34 -9.37 36.24
CA PRO A 55 44.84 -9.23 34.86
C PRO A 55 46.12 -10.04 34.62
N ALA A 56 46.28 -10.53 33.41
CA ALA A 56 47.57 -11.01 32.89
C ALA A 56 47.98 -10.20 31.67
N ASP A 57 49.16 -9.62 31.79
CA ASP A 57 49.95 -8.88 30.81
C ASP A 57 50.30 -9.77 29.60
N GLY A 58 50.09 -9.29 28.39
CA GLY A 58 50.40 -10.05 27.17
C GLY A 58 50.11 -9.29 25.90
N THR A 59 51.12 -8.54 25.40
CA THR A 59 51.11 -7.86 24.11
C THR A 59 50.86 -8.81 22.97
N ALA A 60 49.66 -8.75 22.38
CA ALA A 60 49.37 -9.26 21.06
C ALA A 60 48.61 -8.18 20.28
N ARG A 61 49.23 -7.71 19.18
CA ARG A 61 48.59 -6.84 18.19
C ARG A 61 47.37 -7.55 17.64
N ALA A 62 46.18 -7.08 18.00
CA ALA A 62 44.94 -7.45 17.35
C ALA A 62 44.83 -6.69 16.04
N ASP A 63 44.90 -7.41 14.92
CA ASP A 63 44.45 -6.94 13.62
C ASP A 63 42.93 -6.58 13.76
N GLN A 64 42.66 -5.28 13.66
CA GLN A 64 41.30 -4.80 13.51
C GLN A 64 40.80 -5.19 12.11
N PRO A 65 39.66 -5.87 11.96
CA PRO A 65 39.04 -6.00 10.67
C PRO A 65 38.42 -4.63 10.30
N THR A 66 39.22 -3.79 9.62
CA THR A 66 38.73 -2.62 8.90
C THR A 66 38.11 -3.08 7.60
N GLY A 67 36.81 -3.31 7.60
CA GLY A 67 36.09 -3.68 6.39
C GLY A 67 34.61 -3.54 6.61
N PHE A 68 34.09 -2.31 6.52
CA PHE A 68 32.69 -2.16 6.15
C PHE A 68 32.51 -2.80 4.77
N PRO A 69 31.52 -3.69 4.56
CA PRO A 69 31.29 -4.27 3.25
C PRO A 69 31.10 -3.14 2.24
N ASP A 70 31.85 -3.22 1.14
CA ASP A 70 31.80 -2.24 0.07
C ASP A 70 30.35 -1.98 -0.35
N LEU A 71 29.95 -0.72 -0.34
CA LEU A 71 28.61 -0.26 -0.70
C LEU A 71 28.20 -0.82 -2.08
N SER A 72 29.18 -1.02 -2.97
CA SER A 72 28.99 -1.61 -4.30
C SER A 72 28.65 -3.09 -4.24
N GLU A 73 29.22 -3.87 -3.32
CA GLU A 73 28.88 -5.30 -3.13
C GLU A 73 27.49 -5.47 -2.49
N THR A 74 27.16 -4.59 -1.53
CA THR A 74 25.82 -4.59 -0.90
C THR A 74 24.74 -4.23 -1.90
N MET A 75 25.01 -3.26 -2.77
CA MET A 75 24.10 -2.87 -3.86
C MET A 75 24.01 -3.94 -4.95
N ARG A 76 25.12 -4.65 -5.25
CA ARG A 76 25.09 -5.82 -6.14
C ARG A 76 24.24 -6.94 -5.55
N ALA A 77 24.42 -7.27 -4.27
CA ALA A 77 23.63 -8.29 -3.59
C ALA A 77 22.13 -7.94 -3.54
N PHE A 78 21.80 -6.67 -3.42
CA PHE A 78 20.42 -6.18 -3.52
C PHE A 78 19.88 -6.33 -4.95
N ARG A 79 20.65 -5.91 -5.96
CA ARG A 79 20.32 -6.10 -7.37
C ARG A 79 20.15 -7.57 -7.72
N ASP A 80 21.07 -8.43 -7.27
CA ASP A 80 21.05 -9.85 -7.55
C ASP A 80 19.90 -10.57 -6.83
N ARG A 81 19.48 -10.08 -5.66
CA ARG A 81 18.25 -10.56 -4.98
C ARG A 81 16.97 -10.12 -5.67
N LEU A 82 16.94 -8.91 -6.22
CA LEU A 82 15.82 -8.44 -7.06
C LEU A 82 15.83 -9.13 -8.44
N ALA A 83 17.00 -9.54 -8.92
CA ALA A 83 17.20 -10.14 -10.24
C ALA A 83 17.22 -11.69 -10.24
N THR A 84 17.22 -12.36 -9.08
CA THR A 84 17.26 -13.84 -9.07
C THR A 84 15.86 -14.44 -9.25
N PRO A 85 15.61 -15.08 -10.43
CA PRO A 85 14.34 -15.77 -10.72
C PRO A 85 14.24 -17.14 -10.04
N ARG A 86 14.79 -17.33 -8.84
CA ARG A 86 14.93 -18.66 -8.21
C ARG A 86 13.71 -19.12 -7.39
N ALA A 87 12.59 -18.41 -7.45
CA ALA A 87 11.32 -18.85 -6.84
C ALA A 87 10.27 -19.29 -7.88
N PHE A 88 10.57 -19.30 -9.17
CA PHE A 88 9.63 -19.66 -10.23
C PHE A 88 10.19 -20.71 -11.20
N SER A 89 10.70 -21.82 -10.69
CA SER A 89 10.92 -23.02 -11.53
C SER A 89 9.58 -23.75 -11.67
N GLY A 90 8.70 -23.24 -12.52
CA GLY A 90 7.42 -23.90 -12.79
C GLY A 90 6.57 -23.30 -13.89
N LEU A 91 6.88 -22.15 -14.44
CA LEU A 91 6.16 -21.60 -15.61
C LEU A 91 7.17 -20.96 -16.57
N GLY A 92 7.14 -21.44 -17.81
CA GLY A 92 8.14 -21.22 -18.82
C GLY A 92 8.45 -19.79 -19.20
N GLU A 93 9.67 -19.64 -19.67
CA GLU A 93 10.20 -18.71 -20.66
C GLU A 93 9.39 -17.43 -20.92
N GLY A 94 9.80 -16.33 -20.26
CA GLY A 94 9.24 -15.00 -20.48
C GLY A 94 10.15 -13.87 -19.99
N LEU A 95 11.48 -14.08 -19.87
CA LEU A 95 12.45 -13.00 -19.71
C LEU A 95 12.68 -12.31 -21.05
N GLY A 96 11.68 -11.58 -21.52
CA GLY A 96 11.75 -10.71 -22.68
C GLY A 96 12.52 -9.45 -22.38
N SER A 97 13.72 -9.37 -22.94
CA SER A 97 14.41 -8.12 -23.26
C SER A 97 13.45 -7.02 -23.68
N GLY A 98 13.37 -5.92 -22.90
CA GLY A 98 13.18 -4.55 -23.36
C GLY A 98 12.02 -4.21 -24.31
N ARG A 99 10.92 -4.96 -24.35
CA ARG A 99 9.73 -4.46 -25.02
C ARG A 99 9.08 -3.38 -24.14
N PRO A 100 8.80 -2.20 -24.67
CA PRO A 100 8.03 -1.21 -23.93
C PRO A 100 6.69 -1.85 -23.53
N THR A 101 6.40 -1.85 -22.23
CA THR A 101 5.11 -2.34 -21.71
C THR A 101 4.03 -1.42 -22.29
N SER A 102 3.22 -1.93 -23.21
CA SER A 102 2.08 -1.19 -23.74
C SER A 102 0.91 -1.37 -22.79
N VAL A 103 0.48 -0.29 -22.16
CA VAL A 103 -0.74 -0.26 -21.35
C VAL A 103 -1.91 -0.03 -22.30
N PRO A 104 -2.87 -0.95 -22.41
CA PRO A 104 -4.08 -0.72 -23.19
C PRO A 104 -4.82 0.51 -22.66
N VAL A 105 -5.23 1.40 -23.55
CA VAL A 105 -6.04 2.58 -23.21
C VAL A 105 -7.40 2.40 -23.90
N PRO A 106 -8.50 2.30 -23.13
CA PRO A 106 -9.86 2.19 -23.69
C PRO A 106 -10.19 3.38 -24.58
N GLU A 107 -11.12 3.19 -25.53
CA GLU A 107 -11.62 4.27 -26.38
C GLU A 107 -12.25 5.37 -25.52
N GLY A 108 -11.86 6.62 -25.78
CA GLY A 108 -12.28 7.79 -25.00
C GLY A 108 -11.50 8.04 -23.71
N ALA A 109 -10.76 7.04 -23.20
CA ALA A 109 -9.84 7.24 -22.09
C ALA A 109 -8.50 7.81 -22.56
N ARG A 110 -7.71 8.34 -21.63
CA ARG A 110 -6.38 8.91 -21.91
C ARG A 110 -5.37 8.44 -20.88
N PHE A 111 -4.13 8.19 -21.33
CA PHE A 111 -3.01 7.88 -20.45
C PHE A 111 -1.80 8.71 -20.89
N GLU A 112 -1.62 9.86 -20.26
CA GLU A 112 -0.82 10.96 -20.77
C GLU A 112 0.34 11.32 -19.83
N ASP A 113 1.48 11.72 -20.44
CA ASP A 113 2.64 12.23 -19.68
C ASP A 113 2.42 13.69 -19.25
N ARG A 114 2.89 13.99 -18.04
CA ARG A 114 2.90 15.30 -17.39
C ARG A 114 4.23 15.54 -16.71
N THR A 115 4.49 16.76 -16.34
CA THR A 115 5.66 17.15 -15.53
C THR A 115 5.25 18.11 -14.43
N PHE A 116 5.74 17.85 -13.22
CA PHE A 116 5.62 18.76 -12.09
C PHE A 116 7.01 19.16 -11.60
N ALA A 117 7.17 20.40 -11.15
CA ALA A 117 8.41 20.93 -10.60
C ALA A 117 8.14 21.86 -9.41
N ASN A 118 8.99 21.76 -8.39
CA ASN A 118 9.03 22.68 -7.27
C ASN A 118 10.48 22.87 -6.78
N ALA A 119 10.70 23.49 -5.62
CA ALA A 119 12.04 23.72 -5.07
C ALA A 119 12.84 22.43 -4.79
N ALA A 120 12.16 21.26 -4.61
CA ALA A 120 12.82 19.98 -4.41
C ALA A 120 13.25 19.30 -5.73
N GLY A 121 12.88 19.87 -6.88
CA GLY A 121 13.24 19.35 -8.19
C GLY A 121 12.06 19.16 -9.14
N SER A 122 12.19 18.20 -10.06
CA SER A 122 11.18 17.92 -11.07
C SER A 122 10.90 16.41 -11.15
N ARG A 123 9.65 16.04 -11.45
CA ARG A 123 9.22 14.66 -11.74
C ARG A 123 8.26 14.65 -12.93
N THR A 124 8.52 13.75 -13.87
CA THR A 124 7.48 13.34 -14.81
C THR A 124 6.52 12.38 -14.12
N TYR A 125 5.29 12.37 -14.58
CA TYR A 125 4.26 11.43 -14.12
C TYR A 125 3.30 11.15 -15.26
N LYS A 126 2.57 10.03 -15.17
CA LYS A 126 1.46 9.76 -16.08
C LYS A 126 0.14 9.92 -15.36
N VAL A 127 -0.87 10.40 -16.11
CA VAL A 127 -2.25 10.48 -15.63
C VAL A 127 -3.13 9.60 -16.50
N PHE A 128 -3.88 8.71 -15.88
CA PHE A 128 -4.99 8.02 -16.52
C PHE A 128 -6.28 8.77 -16.25
N VAL A 129 -6.97 9.13 -17.33
CA VAL A 129 -8.28 9.80 -17.31
C VAL A 129 -9.28 8.83 -17.91
N PRO A 130 -10.27 8.34 -17.15
CA PRO A 130 -11.25 7.38 -17.66
C PRO A 130 -12.16 7.99 -18.72
N SER A 131 -12.70 7.17 -19.61
CA SER A 131 -13.59 7.60 -20.70
C SER A 131 -14.87 8.27 -20.16
N GLY A 132 -15.31 7.87 -18.98
CA GLY A 132 -16.46 8.45 -18.28
C GLY A 132 -16.23 9.84 -17.66
N TYR A 133 -15.02 10.43 -17.79
CA TYR A 133 -14.76 11.77 -17.29
C TYR A 133 -15.34 12.84 -18.20
N THR A 134 -16.26 13.65 -17.68
CA THR A 134 -16.93 14.75 -18.39
C THR A 134 -16.81 16.10 -17.64
N GLY A 135 -15.84 16.21 -16.70
CA GLY A 135 -15.64 17.40 -15.87
C GLY A 135 -16.20 17.30 -14.43
N GLN A 136 -16.74 16.15 -14.06
CA GLN A 136 -17.20 15.91 -12.69
C GLN A 136 -16.03 15.76 -11.70
N ALA A 137 -16.25 16.11 -10.42
CA ALA A 137 -15.25 16.01 -9.37
C ALA A 137 -14.98 14.54 -9.00
N LEU A 138 -13.99 13.92 -9.65
CA LEU A 138 -13.60 12.53 -9.46
C LEU A 138 -12.63 12.35 -8.28
N PRO A 139 -12.57 11.15 -7.67
CA PRO A 139 -11.49 10.75 -6.80
C PRO A 139 -10.15 10.68 -7.56
N VAL A 140 -9.03 10.83 -6.83
CA VAL A 140 -7.67 10.68 -7.38
C VAL A 140 -6.93 9.59 -6.60
N VAL A 141 -6.32 8.63 -7.30
CA VAL A 141 -5.41 7.64 -6.73
C VAL A 141 -4.00 7.89 -7.24
N VAL A 142 -3.05 8.12 -6.33
CA VAL A 142 -1.62 8.24 -6.65
C VAL A 142 -0.96 6.88 -6.47
N MET A 143 -0.32 6.34 -7.53
CA MET A 143 0.27 5.02 -7.58
C MET A 143 1.80 5.10 -7.65
N LEU A 144 2.50 4.64 -6.60
CA LEU A 144 3.95 4.72 -6.45
C LEU A 144 4.59 3.35 -6.73
N HIS A 145 5.32 3.26 -7.84
CA HIS A 145 5.95 2.02 -8.28
C HIS A 145 7.10 1.55 -7.38
N GLY A 146 7.45 0.27 -7.44
CA GLY A 146 8.62 -0.30 -6.77
C GLY A 146 9.93 0.01 -7.48
N CYS A 147 11.04 -0.41 -6.87
CA CYS A 147 12.37 -0.30 -7.48
C CYS A 147 12.40 -0.96 -8.85
N THR A 148 13.20 -0.41 -9.77
CA THR A 148 13.39 -0.83 -11.16
C THR A 148 12.20 -0.65 -12.09
N GLN A 149 10.99 -0.47 -11.57
CA GLN A 149 9.77 -0.25 -12.33
C GLN A 149 9.69 1.18 -12.93
N ASN A 150 8.60 1.43 -13.63
CA ASN A 150 8.19 2.72 -14.15
C ASN A 150 6.65 2.81 -14.18
N PRO A 151 6.04 3.97 -14.47
CA PRO A 151 4.59 4.15 -14.54
C PRO A 151 3.85 3.16 -15.42
N ASP A 152 4.37 2.86 -16.61
CA ASP A 152 3.71 1.94 -17.55
C ASP A 152 3.73 0.51 -17.06
N ASP A 153 4.87 0.03 -16.55
CA ASP A 153 5.03 -1.29 -15.97
C ASP A 153 4.11 -1.47 -14.74
N PHE A 154 4.05 -0.45 -13.87
CA PHE A 154 3.25 -0.50 -12.66
C PHE A 154 1.74 -0.41 -12.97
N ALA A 155 1.34 0.40 -13.94
CA ALA A 155 -0.05 0.47 -14.40
C ALA A 155 -0.51 -0.87 -14.99
N ALA A 156 0.31 -1.49 -15.87
CA ALA A 156 0.03 -2.79 -16.46
C ALA A 156 -0.04 -3.91 -15.40
N GLY A 157 0.88 -3.88 -14.42
CA GLY A 157 0.95 -4.87 -13.36
C GLY A 157 -0.19 -4.78 -12.36
N THR A 158 -0.52 -3.59 -11.91
CA THR A 158 -1.59 -3.38 -10.91
C THR A 158 -2.98 -3.39 -11.50
N ARG A 159 -3.13 -3.13 -12.80
CA ARG A 159 -4.42 -2.96 -13.49
C ARG A 159 -5.30 -1.87 -12.85
N MET A 160 -4.68 -0.89 -12.22
CA MET A 160 -5.43 0.20 -11.57
C MET A 160 -6.19 1.05 -12.60
N ASN A 161 -5.69 1.14 -13.85
CA ASN A 161 -6.41 1.82 -14.94
C ASN A 161 -7.71 1.11 -15.32
N ASP A 162 -7.76 -0.23 -15.27
CA ASP A 162 -8.98 -0.99 -15.55
C ASP A 162 -10.06 -0.66 -14.51
N LEU A 163 -9.67 -0.57 -13.21
CA LEU A 163 -10.57 -0.17 -12.14
C LEU A 163 -10.97 1.30 -12.24
N ALA A 164 -10.06 2.15 -12.66
CA ALA A 164 -10.34 3.57 -12.88
C ALA A 164 -11.36 3.77 -14.01
N GLU A 165 -11.29 2.98 -15.05
CA GLU A 165 -12.29 2.94 -16.11
C GLU A 165 -13.64 2.41 -15.62
N GLU A 166 -13.62 1.30 -14.85
CA GLU A 166 -14.81 0.66 -14.28
C GLU A 166 -15.57 1.57 -13.31
N GLN A 167 -14.83 2.29 -12.43
CA GLN A 167 -15.40 3.02 -11.30
C GLN A 167 -15.30 4.55 -11.40
N THR A 168 -14.77 5.03 -12.50
CA THR A 168 -14.65 6.45 -12.86
C THR A 168 -13.88 7.26 -11.80
N PHE A 169 -12.55 7.09 -11.77
CA PHE A 169 -11.61 7.88 -10.97
C PHE A 169 -10.31 8.16 -11.73
N LEU A 170 -9.55 9.16 -11.31
CA LEU A 170 -8.26 9.53 -11.91
C LEU A 170 -7.13 8.75 -11.26
N VAL A 171 -6.10 8.34 -12.04
CA VAL A 171 -4.90 7.72 -11.49
C VAL A 171 -3.67 8.50 -11.92
N ALA A 172 -2.84 8.90 -10.95
CA ALA A 172 -1.55 9.53 -11.21
C ALA A 172 -0.41 8.55 -10.86
N TYR A 173 0.57 8.42 -11.76
CA TYR A 173 1.73 7.56 -11.61
C TYR A 173 3.01 8.40 -11.66
N PRO A 174 3.48 8.94 -10.52
CA PRO A 174 4.78 9.61 -10.47
C PRO A 174 5.90 8.66 -10.87
N ARG A 175 6.89 9.19 -11.58
CA ARG A 175 8.07 8.44 -12.04
C ARG A 175 9.29 8.78 -11.18
N GLN A 176 9.94 7.76 -10.63
CA GLN A 176 11.26 7.92 -10.04
C GLN A 176 12.33 7.74 -11.14
N PRO A 177 13.09 8.81 -11.50
CA PRO A 177 14.10 8.71 -12.53
C PRO A 177 15.39 8.09 -11.99
N GLN A 178 16.21 7.53 -12.89
CA GLN A 178 17.53 6.99 -12.54
C GLN A 178 18.51 8.06 -12.01
N SER A 179 18.33 9.32 -12.41
CA SER A 179 19.11 10.44 -11.90
C SER A 179 18.88 10.73 -10.42
N ALA A 180 17.71 10.39 -9.87
CA ALA A 180 17.40 10.52 -8.45
C ALA A 180 17.77 9.25 -7.65
N ASN A 181 17.68 8.08 -8.29
CA ASN A 181 18.10 6.80 -7.71
C ASN A 181 18.38 5.80 -8.83
N LEU A 182 19.60 5.23 -8.86
CA LEU A 182 20.03 4.32 -9.95
C LEU A 182 19.11 3.12 -10.16
N GLN A 183 18.47 2.64 -9.10
CA GLN A 183 17.50 1.53 -9.14
C GLN A 183 16.05 2.01 -9.26
N LYS A 184 15.84 3.30 -9.47
CA LYS A 184 14.51 3.95 -9.50
C LYS A 184 13.69 3.67 -8.22
N CYS A 185 14.35 3.39 -7.08
CA CYS A 185 13.69 3.30 -5.78
C CYS A 185 13.33 4.70 -5.28
N TRP A 186 12.17 4.88 -4.69
CA TRP A 186 11.90 6.04 -3.85
C TRP A 186 12.88 6.04 -2.70
N ASN A 187 13.43 7.21 -2.35
CA ASN A 187 14.49 7.34 -1.36
C ASN A 187 13.92 7.39 0.08
N TRP A 188 12.99 6.50 0.38
CA TRP A 188 12.23 6.39 1.63
C TRP A 188 13.12 6.29 2.90
N PHE A 189 14.38 5.92 2.75
CA PHE A 189 15.35 5.79 3.83
C PHE A 189 16.15 7.06 4.12
N ASN A 190 16.04 8.10 3.30
CA ASN A 190 16.70 9.37 3.57
C ASN A 190 15.85 10.21 4.52
N ALA A 191 16.45 10.80 5.55
CA ALA A 191 15.72 11.65 6.50
C ALA A 191 15.02 12.84 5.83
N GLY A 192 15.64 13.44 4.78
CA GLY A 192 15.07 14.55 4.01
C GLY A 192 13.84 14.15 3.18
N ASP A 193 13.73 12.86 2.81
CA ASP A 193 12.62 12.30 2.05
C ASP A 193 11.52 11.71 2.95
N GLN A 194 11.50 12.09 4.23
CA GLN A 194 10.49 11.68 5.21
C GLN A 194 9.84 12.88 5.91
N THR A 195 10.02 14.06 5.36
CA THR A 195 9.52 15.32 5.95
C THR A 195 8.57 16.04 5.00
N ARG A 196 7.65 16.79 5.59
CA ARG A 196 6.76 17.69 4.84
C ARG A 196 7.57 18.83 4.22
N HIS A 197 7.17 19.28 3.04
CA HIS A 197 7.77 20.40 2.28
C HIS A 197 9.20 20.17 1.77
N GLY A 198 9.77 18.98 1.92
CA GLY A 198 11.10 18.62 1.41
C GLY A 198 11.07 17.39 0.50
N GLY A 199 12.15 17.20 -0.27
CA GLY A 199 12.45 15.98 -1.01
C GLY A 199 11.31 15.43 -1.87
N GLU A 200 11.30 14.11 -1.98
CA GLU A 200 10.29 13.38 -2.78
C GLU A 200 8.85 13.55 -2.26
N PRO A 201 8.58 13.62 -0.93
CA PRO A 201 7.21 13.84 -0.45
C PRO A 201 6.59 15.13 -0.98
N SER A 202 7.36 16.23 -1.09
CA SER A 202 6.86 17.49 -1.62
C SER A 202 6.52 17.41 -3.12
N LEU A 203 7.27 16.60 -3.89
CA LEU A 203 7.02 16.37 -5.32
C LEU A 203 5.76 15.51 -5.52
N ILE A 204 5.60 14.44 -4.73
CA ILE A 204 4.43 13.56 -4.81
C ILE A 204 3.16 14.32 -4.40
N ALA A 205 3.21 15.09 -3.31
CA ALA A 205 2.08 15.93 -2.88
C ALA A 205 1.73 16.99 -3.92
N GLY A 206 2.74 17.63 -4.52
CA GLY A 206 2.56 18.61 -5.59
C GLY A 206 1.92 18.01 -6.83
N ILE A 207 2.31 16.80 -7.23
CA ILE A 207 1.68 16.07 -8.35
C ILE A 207 0.20 15.78 -8.03
N ALA A 208 -0.09 15.28 -6.83
CA ALA A 208 -1.47 15.02 -6.42
C ALA A 208 -2.34 16.29 -6.48
N THR A 209 -1.82 17.42 -5.98
CA THR A 209 -2.48 18.71 -6.01
C THR A 209 -2.67 19.21 -7.45
N ALA A 210 -1.64 19.12 -8.30
CA ALA A 210 -1.72 19.52 -9.71
C ALA A 210 -2.80 18.74 -10.47
N VAL A 211 -2.93 17.42 -10.22
CA VAL A 211 -4.00 16.61 -10.80
C VAL A 211 -5.38 17.03 -10.30
N VAL A 212 -5.52 17.33 -8.99
CA VAL A 212 -6.78 17.84 -8.43
C VAL A 212 -7.17 19.16 -9.10
N GLU A 213 -6.23 20.06 -9.28
CA GLU A 213 -6.46 21.38 -9.92
C GLU A 213 -6.78 21.25 -11.41
N GLU A 214 -5.95 20.51 -12.18
CA GLU A 214 -6.09 20.34 -13.62
C GLU A 214 -7.46 19.75 -14.00
N PHE A 215 -7.91 18.74 -13.24
CA PHE A 215 -9.17 18.04 -13.54
C PHE A 215 -10.34 18.46 -12.64
N SER A 216 -10.21 19.52 -11.84
CA SER A 216 -11.24 19.90 -10.86
C SER A 216 -11.74 18.69 -10.04
N ALA A 217 -10.81 17.81 -9.66
CA ALA A 217 -11.11 16.57 -8.93
C ALA A 217 -11.55 16.86 -7.49
N ASP A 218 -12.09 15.85 -6.81
CA ASP A 218 -12.56 16.01 -5.43
C ASP A 218 -11.35 16.04 -4.45
N PRO A 219 -11.02 17.20 -3.87
CA PRO A 219 -9.87 17.32 -2.97
C PRO A 219 -10.04 16.56 -1.65
N THR A 220 -11.24 16.08 -1.34
CA THR A 220 -11.50 15.29 -0.14
C THR A 220 -11.30 13.79 -0.38
N ARG A 221 -11.16 13.35 -1.64
CA ARG A 221 -11.02 11.95 -2.06
C ARG A 221 -9.73 11.73 -2.83
N VAL A 222 -8.59 12.08 -2.23
CA VAL A 222 -7.25 11.84 -2.76
C VAL A 222 -6.60 10.71 -1.98
N TYR A 223 -6.08 9.70 -2.67
CA TYR A 223 -5.52 8.50 -2.08
C TYR A 223 -4.12 8.23 -2.61
N VAL A 224 -3.30 7.50 -1.87
CA VAL A 224 -1.98 7.09 -2.32
C VAL A 224 -1.74 5.61 -2.03
N ALA A 225 -1.17 4.90 -2.98
CA ALA A 225 -0.75 3.50 -2.78
C ALA A 225 0.58 3.22 -3.47
N GLY A 226 1.26 2.16 -3.04
CA GLY A 226 2.50 1.76 -3.69
C GLY A 226 3.00 0.38 -3.29
N LEU A 227 4.00 -0.10 -4.05
CA LEU A 227 4.67 -1.37 -3.85
C LEU A 227 6.09 -1.17 -3.35
N SER A 228 6.54 -1.93 -2.34
CA SER A 228 7.96 -1.96 -1.91
C SER A 228 8.45 -0.57 -1.50
N ALA A 229 9.47 -0.02 -2.14
CA ALA A 229 9.91 1.38 -1.95
C ALA A 229 8.76 2.38 -2.18
N GLY A 230 7.85 2.12 -3.16
CA GLY A 230 6.64 2.91 -3.37
C GLY A 230 5.62 2.76 -2.23
N GLY A 231 5.54 1.57 -1.64
CA GLY A 231 4.72 1.34 -0.44
C GLY A 231 5.25 2.09 0.78
N ALA A 232 6.58 2.11 0.97
CA ALA A 232 7.21 2.92 2.01
C ALA A 232 7.00 4.43 1.77
N ALA A 233 7.12 4.89 0.51
CA ALA A 233 6.81 6.27 0.15
C ALA A 233 5.33 6.60 0.40
N ALA A 234 4.39 5.69 0.11
CA ALA A 234 2.97 5.87 0.42
C ALA A 234 2.72 6.01 1.93
N ALA A 235 3.38 5.19 2.77
CA ALA A 235 3.33 5.33 4.22
C ALA A 235 3.87 6.69 4.70
N ILE A 236 4.97 7.17 4.09
CA ILE A 236 5.51 8.51 4.35
C ILE A 236 4.51 9.60 3.96
N MET A 237 3.82 9.44 2.80
CA MET A 237 2.81 10.43 2.39
C MET A 237 1.64 10.51 3.37
N GLY A 238 1.14 9.38 3.86
CA GLY A 238 0.13 9.36 4.91
C GLY A 238 0.59 10.03 6.20
N ALA A 239 1.88 9.88 6.50
CA ALA A 239 2.51 10.45 7.68
C ALA A 239 2.77 11.97 7.58
N THR A 240 3.14 12.45 6.40
CA THR A 240 3.59 13.85 6.20
C THR A 240 2.52 14.77 5.61
N TYR A 241 1.53 14.20 4.94
CA TYR A 241 0.42 14.91 4.30
C TYR A 241 -0.96 14.33 4.66
N PRO A 242 -1.30 14.15 5.97
CA PRO A 242 -2.59 13.62 6.39
C PRO A 242 -3.77 14.55 6.02
N ASP A 243 -3.46 15.82 5.73
CA ASP A 243 -4.39 16.84 5.25
C ASP A 243 -4.62 16.79 3.72
N LEU A 244 -3.87 15.98 2.98
CA LEU A 244 -4.05 15.76 1.54
C LEU A 244 -4.67 14.39 1.25
N PHE A 245 -4.17 13.33 1.88
CA PHE A 245 -4.59 11.96 1.58
C PHE A 245 -5.68 11.47 2.52
N ALA A 246 -6.80 11.01 1.94
CA ALA A 246 -7.94 10.46 2.67
C ALA A 246 -7.72 9.01 3.10
N ALA A 247 -6.89 8.25 2.39
CA ALA A 247 -6.46 6.91 2.76
C ALA A 247 -5.14 6.52 2.07
N VAL A 248 -4.47 5.51 2.63
CA VAL A 248 -3.17 4.99 2.20
C VAL A 248 -3.25 3.49 1.94
N GLY A 249 -2.63 3.03 0.84
CA GLY A 249 -2.43 1.63 0.51
C GLY A 249 -0.95 1.27 0.50
N VAL A 250 -0.54 0.27 1.27
CA VAL A 250 0.85 -0.19 1.35
C VAL A 250 0.93 -1.65 0.96
N HIS A 251 1.66 -1.96 -0.11
CA HIS A 251 1.94 -3.34 -0.48
C HIS A 251 3.43 -3.64 -0.28
N SER A 252 3.76 -4.59 0.60
CA SER A 252 5.15 -5.01 0.88
C SER A 252 6.09 -3.83 1.17
N GLY A 253 5.59 -2.80 1.86
CA GLY A 253 6.31 -1.57 2.20
C GLY A 253 6.80 -1.54 3.64
N LEU A 254 7.25 -0.37 4.09
CA LEU A 254 7.76 -0.11 5.43
C LEU A 254 7.09 1.15 6.03
N ALA A 255 7.08 1.23 7.35
CA ALA A 255 6.58 2.40 8.07
C ALA A 255 7.45 3.64 7.86
N CYS A 256 6.86 4.83 7.98
CA CYS A 256 7.61 6.10 8.01
C CYS A 256 8.58 6.11 9.20
N GLY A 257 9.85 6.49 8.97
CA GLY A 257 10.88 6.48 10.01
C GLY A 257 11.54 5.13 10.27
N ALA A 258 11.19 4.08 9.51
CA ALA A 258 11.80 2.75 9.65
C ALA A 258 13.32 2.74 9.40
N ALA A 259 13.84 3.70 8.65
CA ALA A 259 15.26 3.90 8.38
C ALA A 259 15.58 5.39 8.24
N LYS A 260 16.86 5.75 8.37
CA LYS A 260 17.37 7.13 8.20
C LYS A 260 18.57 7.23 7.24
N ASP A 261 19.07 6.08 6.80
CA ASP A 261 20.21 5.91 5.90
C ASP A 261 20.15 4.52 5.24
N MET A 262 21.05 4.28 4.29
CA MET A 262 21.11 3.01 3.57
C MET A 262 21.40 1.79 4.48
N PRO A 263 22.34 1.81 5.44
CA PRO A 263 22.56 0.69 6.35
C PRO A 263 21.31 0.34 7.17
N SER A 264 20.64 1.33 7.75
CA SER A 264 19.40 1.13 8.50
C SER A 264 18.24 0.67 7.61
N ALA A 265 18.23 1.07 6.33
CA ALA A 265 17.25 0.56 5.36
C ALA A 265 17.37 -0.96 5.17
N PHE A 266 18.59 -1.47 4.98
CA PHE A 266 18.82 -2.91 4.86
C PHE A 266 18.45 -3.67 6.15
N ALA A 267 18.77 -3.10 7.31
CA ALA A 267 18.37 -3.67 8.59
C ALA A 267 16.85 -3.73 8.73
N ALA A 268 16.14 -2.64 8.41
CA ALA A 268 14.69 -2.55 8.45
C ALA A 268 14.03 -3.53 7.48
N MET A 269 14.54 -3.67 6.27
CA MET A 269 14.04 -4.64 5.30
C MET A 269 14.19 -6.09 5.77
N LYS A 270 15.26 -6.42 6.52
CA LYS A 270 15.53 -7.80 6.99
C LYS A 270 14.77 -8.18 8.26
N GLY A 271 14.61 -7.27 9.21
CA GLY A 271 14.12 -7.60 10.54
C GLY A 271 13.10 -6.61 11.11
N GLY A 272 12.70 -5.62 10.31
CA GLY A 272 11.85 -4.52 10.76
C GLY A 272 12.66 -3.37 11.35
N GLY A 273 12.27 -2.14 11.02
CA GLY A 273 12.82 -0.90 11.58
C GLY A 273 12.16 -0.56 12.91
N ALA A 274 12.80 0.33 13.67
CA ALA A 274 12.17 0.91 14.86
C ALA A 274 10.94 1.72 14.44
N VAL A 275 9.77 1.36 14.94
CA VAL A 275 8.54 2.12 14.70
C VAL A 275 8.40 3.19 15.77
N GLN A 276 8.33 4.44 15.35
CA GLN A 276 7.96 5.54 16.23
C GLN A 276 6.43 5.69 16.19
N PRO A 277 5.70 5.46 17.29
CA PRO A 277 4.27 5.73 17.33
C PRO A 277 4.02 7.22 17.08
N ARG A 278 3.13 7.56 16.18
CA ARG A 278 2.69 8.94 15.97
C ARG A 278 1.51 9.23 16.89
N ARG A 279 1.75 9.91 18.00
CA ARG A 279 0.76 10.12 19.07
C ARG A 279 -0.14 11.33 18.86
N ASP A 280 0.26 12.30 18.03
CA ASP A 280 -0.32 13.65 18.03
C ASP A 280 -1.12 14.01 16.76
N GLU A 281 -1.25 13.11 15.78
CA GLU A 281 -1.98 13.38 14.54
C GLU A 281 -3.08 12.35 14.28
N PRO A 282 -4.19 12.76 13.66
CA PRO A 282 -5.24 11.81 13.26
C PRO A 282 -4.66 10.73 12.35
N ALA A 283 -4.93 9.47 12.66
CA ALA A 283 -4.52 8.36 11.83
C ALA A 283 -5.20 8.46 10.46
N VAL A 284 -4.41 8.42 9.40
CA VAL A 284 -4.93 8.27 8.04
C VAL A 284 -5.37 6.83 7.85
N PRO A 285 -6.60 6.56 7.41
CA PRO A 285 -7.06 5.22 7.09
C PRO A 285 -6.08 4.48 6.20
N THR A 286 -5.69 3.25 6.60
CA THR A 286 -4.60 2.53 5.95
C THR A 286 -4.96 1.07 5.68
N ILE A 287 -4.72 0.62 4.44
CA ILE A 287 -4.82 -0.78 4.04
C ILE A 287 -3.44 -1.33 3.67
N VAL A 288 -3.07 -2.48 4.22
CA VAL A 288 -1.76 -3.10 4.05
C VAL A 288 -1.91 -4.49 3.46
N PHE A 289 -1.10 -4.81 2.44
CA PHE A 289 -0.90 -6.16 1.91
C PHE A 289 0.54 -6.57 2.11
N HIS A 290 0.77 -7.79 2.64
CA HIS A 290 2.11 -8.34 2.79
C HIS A 290 2.10 -9.86 2.69
N GLY A 291 2.99 -10.43 1.88
CA GLY A 291 3.19 -11.87 1.82
C GLY A 291 4.05 -12.36 2.97
N ASP A 292 3.64 -13.42 3.68
CA ASP A 292 4.45 -13.99 4.78
C ASP A 292 5.70 -14.77 4.28
N GLY A 293 5.76 -15.07 2.98
CA GLY A 293 6.92 -15.59 2.29
C GLY A 293 7.83 -14.52 1.66
N ASP A 294 7.59 -13.23 1.90
CA ASP A 294 8.40 -12.14 1.35
C ASP A 294 9.83 -12.16 1.95
N ARG A 295 10.82 -12.38 1.07
CA ARG A 295 12.24 -12.44 1.43
C ARG A 295 13.00 -11.16 1.11
N THR A 296 12.35 -10.17 0.51
CA THR A 296 12.92 -8.87 0.17
C THR A 296 12.64 -7.86 1.28
N VAL A 297 11.38 -7.76 1.69
CA VAL A 297 10.93 -6.94 2.83
C VAL A 297 10.26 -7.86 3.84
N ASN A 298 10.87 -8.01 5.02
CA ASN A 298 10.34 -8.88 6.06
C ASN A 298 8.89 -8.53 6.39
N PRO A 299 7.98 -9.52 6.48
CA PRO A 299 6.55 -9.31 6.73
C PRO A 299 6.23 -8.48 7.98
N VAL A 300 7.09 -8.51 9.01
CA VAL A 300 6.94 -7.67 10.21
C VAL A 300 6.80 -6.17 9.89
N ASN A 301 7.30 -5.73 8.72
CA ASN A 301 7.14 -4.33 8.31
C ASN A 301 5.68 -3.99 7.99
N GLY A 302 4.88 -4.94 7.52
CA GLY A 302 3.43 -4.78 7.38
C GLY A 302 2.75 -4.52 8.74
N ASP A 303 3.13 -5.27 9.78
CA ASP A 303 2.66 -5.06 11.15
C ASP A 303 3.06 -3.69 11.69
N HIS A 304 4.29 -3.25 11.38
CA HIS A 304 4.79 -1.93 11.77
C HIS A 304 4.02 -0.78 11.10
N VAL A 305 3.62 -0.93 9.83
CA VAL A 305 2.77 0.08 9.17
C VAL A 305 1.42 0.19 9.88
N ILE A 306 0.78 -0.94 10.19
CA ILE A 306 -0.49 -0.96 10.95
C ILE A 306 -0.29 -0.36 12.34
N ALA A 307 0.76 -0.75 13.06
CA ALA A 307 1.05 -0.23 14.40
C ALA A 307 1.28 1.28 14.40
N GLN A 308 1.97 1.82 13.39
CA GLN A 308 2.20 3.26 13.24
C GLN A 308 0.91 4.01 12.89
N ALA A 309 0.05 3.42 12.05
CA ALA A 309 -1.23 4.01 11.66
C ALA A 309 -2.30 3.89 12.76
N LYS A 310 -2.10 3.04 13.76
CA LYS A 310 -3.00 2.87 14.89
C LYS A 310 -2.85 4.05 15.84
N SER A 311 -3.86 4.91 15.92
CA SER A 311 -3.96 5.95 16.94
C SER A 311 -4.34 5.34 18.30
N ASP A 312 -4.29 6.15 19.38
CA ASP A 312 -4.74 5.74 20.72
C ASP A 312 -6.25 5.43 20.81
N THR A 313 -6.97 5.49 19.69
CA THR A 313 -8.40 5.18 19.61
C THR A 313 -8.62 3.65 19.73
N THR A 314 -9.53 3.26 20.60
CA THR A 314 -9.96 1.86 20.70
C THR A 314 -10.70 1.45 19.44
N LEU A 315 -10.11 0.55 18.67
CA LEU A 315 -10.68 -0.02 17.46
C LEU A 315 -11.13 -1.47 17.71
N ALA A 316 -12.31 -1.82 17.21
CA ALA A 316 -12.78 -3.20 17.23
C ALA A 316 -12.06 -4.02 16.15
N GLU A 317 -11.52 -5.17 16.52
CA GLU A 317 -10.80 -6.05 15.60
C GLU A 317 -11.69 -7.19 15.11
N THR A 318 -11.65 -7.44 13.79
CA THR A 318 -12.31 -8.60 13.17
C THR A 318 -11.32 -9.30 12.25
N VAL A 319 -11.14 -10.60 12.46
CA VAL A 319 -10.23 -11.44 11.67
C VAL A 319 -11.02 -12.37 10.77
N MET A 320 -10.69 -12.38 9.49
CA MET A 320 -11.28 -13.26 8.48
C MET A 320 -10.16 -14.05 7.79
N ARG A 321 -10.43 -15.31 7.47
CA ARG A 321 -9.54 -16.15 6.69
C ARG A 321 -10.24 -16.61 5.44
N GLY A 322 -9.52 -16.70 4.35
CA GLY A 322 -10.04 -17.15 3.08
C GLY A 322 -8.94 -17.69 2.18
N GLU A 323 -9.37 -18.17 1.03
CA GLU A 323 -8.49 -18.63 -0.04
C GLU A 323 -9.03 -18.14 -1.36
N THR A 324 -8.15 -17.70 -2.25
CA THR A 324 -8.52 -17.28 -3.60
C THR A 324 -8.77 -18.48 -4.50
N PRO A 325 -9.46 -18.31 -5.63
CA PRO A 325 -9.54 -19.35 -6.66
C PRO A 325 -8.15 -19.78 -7.19
N GLY A 326 -7.13 -18.93 -7.05
CA GLY A 326 -5.74 -19.22 -7.41
C GLY A 326 -4.98 -20.02 -6.36
N GLY A 327 -5.63 -20.45 -5.27
CA GLY A 327 -5.04 -21.29 -4.21
C GLY A 327 -4.13 -20.53 -3.23
N VAL A 328 -4.25 -19.21 -3.14
CA VAL A 328 -3.53 -18.41 -2.15
C VAL A 328 -4.43 -18.17 -0.95
N ALA A 329 -4.08 -18.77 0.18
CA ALA A 329 -4.72 -18.52 1.46
C ALA A 329 -4.34 -17.13 1.99
N TYR A 330 -5.26 -16.49 2.70
CA TYR A 330 -5.01 -15.18 3.29
C TYR A 330 -5.70 -15.02 4.65
N THR A 331 -5.13 -14.13 5.46
CA THR A 331 -5.77 -13.60 6.66
C THR A 331 -5.99 -12.11 6.48
N ARG A 332 -7.24 -11.66 6.62
CA ARG A 332 -7.63 -10.25 6.60
C ARG A 332 -8.04 -9.82 7.99
N THR A 333 -7.37 -8.83 8.55
CA THR A 333 -7.71 -8.20 9.84
C THR A 333 -8.22 -6.79 9.58
N VAL A 334 -9.40 -6.48 10.10
CA VAL A 334 -10.03 -5.15 10.01
C VAL A 334 -10.13 -4.56 11.40
N HIS A 335 -9.63 -3.34 11.57
CA HIS A 335 -9.80 -2.55 12.78
C HIS A 335 -10.81 -1.43 12.49
N ALA A 336 -11.98 -1.52 13.12
CA ALA A 336 -13.10 -0.62 12.89
C ALA A 336 -13.29 0.37 14.05
N ASP A 337 -13.73 1.58 13.73
CA ASP A 337 -14.15 2.59 14.71
C ASP A 337 -15.48 2.25 15.37
N GLY A 338 -15.91 3.06 16.35
CA GLY A 338 -17.18 2.86 17.06
C GLY A 338 -18.43 2.94 16.17
N ALA A 339 -18.31 3.44 14.94
CA ALA A 339 -19.38 3.44 13.94
C ALA A 339 -19.34 2.20 13.02
N GLY A 340 -18.39 1.28 13.23
CA GLY A 340 -18.19 0.08 12.41
C GLY A 340 -17.47 0.33 11.09
N ARG A 341 -16.89 1.52 10.88
CA ARG A 341 -16.10 1.82 9.68
C ARG A 341 -14.68 1.30 9.88
N GLY A 342 -14.20 0.47 8.96
CA GLY A 342 -12.83 -0.03 8.96
C GLY A 342 -11.83 1.10 8.73
N ILE A 343 -11.00 1.39 9.73
CA ILE A 343 -9.96 2.43 9.68
C ILE A 343 -8.62 1.85 9.27
N LEU A 344 -8.30 0.63 9.74
CA LEU A 344 -7.11 -0.10 9.34
C LEU A 344 -7.50 -1.46 8.83
N GLU A 345 -6.83 -1.91 7.78
CA GLU A 345 -7.06 -3.21 7.18
C GLU A 345 -5.72 -3.86 6.81
N GLN A 346 -5.48 -5.08 7.28
CA GLN A 346 -4.26 -5.83 7.00
C GLN A 346 -4.58 -7.15 6.30
N TRP A 347 -3.88 -7.42 5.21
CA TRP A 347 -3.94 -8.66 4.46
C TRP A 347 -2.58 -9.37 4.55
N VAL A 348 -2.54 -10.50 5.24
CA VAL A 348 -1.40 -11.42 5.23
C VAL A 348 -1.66 -12.47 4.16
N LEU A 349 -0.79 -12.53 3.15
CA LEU A 349 -0.89 -13.44 2.00
C LEU A 349 0.00 -14.66 2.28
N HIS A 350 -0.60 -15.81 2.57
CA HIS A 350 0.14 -16.99 3.00
C HIS A 350 0.93 -17.62 1.85
N GLY A 351 2.25 -17.76 2.04
CA GLY A 351 3.19 -18.19 1.01
C GLY A 351 3.48 -17.12 -0.07
N GLY A 352 2.84 -15.95 0.01
CA GLY A 352 3.04 -14.85 -0.92
C GLY A 352 4.47 -14.28 -0.83
N GLY A 353 5.09 -14.00 -1.98
CA GLY A 353 6.39 -13.36 -2.09
C GLY A 353 6.31 -11.83 -2.22
N HIS A 354 7.44 -11.22 -2.65
CA HIS A 354 7.55 -9.77 -2.89
C HIS A 354 6.93 -9.38 -4.25
N ALA A 355 5.59 -9.39 -4.34
CA ALA A 355 4.87 -9.14 -5.59
C ALA A 355 3.49 -8.54 -5.29
N TRP A 356 2.98 -7.70 -6.21
CA TRP A 356 1.63 -7.15 -6.15
C TRP A 356 0.59 -8.25 -6.30
N SER A 357 -0.22 -8.46 -5.29
CA SER A 357 -1.21 -9.52 -5.21
C SER A 357 -2.39 -9.27 -6.16
N GLY A 358 -2.83 -10.30 -6.87
CA GLY A 358 -3.93 -10.23 -7.85
C GLY A 358 -3.58 -9.43 -9.10
N GLY A 359 -2.30 -9.07 -9.28
CA GLY A 359 -1.85 -8.29 -10.42
C GLY A 359 -1.78 -9.08 -11.73
N SER A 360 -1.44 -8.39 -12.81
CA SER A 360 -1.29 -8.95 -14.15
C SER A 360 0.16 -9.26 -14.48
N ALA A 361 0.41 -10.37 -15.16
CA ALA A 361 1.72 -10.69 -15.74
C ALA A 361 2.18 -9.70 -16.85
N GLY A 362 1.34 -8.75 -17.24
CA GLY A 362 1.70 -7.65 -18.13
C GLY A 362 2.67 -6.64 -17.51
N GLY A 363 2.80 -6.63 -16.18
CA GLY A 363 3.79 -5.85 -15.45
C GLY A 363 4.67 -6.72 -14.56
N SER A 364 5.81 -6.17 -14.13
CA SER A 364 6.76 -6.88 -13.25
C SER A 364 6.29 -6.90 -11.80
N TYR A 365 6.86 -7.82 -11.00
CA TYR A 365 6.56 -7.97 -9.56
C TYR A 365 5.08 -8.13 -9.25
N THR A 366 4.41 -9.05 -9.92
CA THR A 366 2.98 -9.38 -9.73
C THR A 366 2.78 -10.86 -9.43
N ASP A 367 1.78 -11.19 -8.60
CA ASP A 367 1.29 -12.56 -8.41
C ASP A 367 -0.21 -12.61 -8.72
N PRO A 368 -0.61 -13.12 -9.90
CA PRO A 368 -2.01 -13.12 -10.33
C PRO A 368 -2.91 -14.07 -9.52
N ARG A 369 -2.33 -14.93 -8.68
CA ARG A 369 -3.07 -15.93 -7.92
C ARG A 369 -3.68 -15.38 -6.63
N GLY A 370 -3.06 -14.33 -6.06
CA GLY A 370 -3.46 -13.74 -4.79
C GLY A 370 -4.77 -12.95 -4.86
N PRO A 371 -5.27 -12.45 -3.71
CA PRO A 371 -6.35 -11.47 -3.67
C PRO A 371 -6.04 -10.25 -4.53
N ASP A 372 -7.04 -9.69 -5.20
CA ASP A 372 -6.88 -8.49 -6.03
C ASP A 372 -6.65 -7.25 -5.14
N ALA A 373 -5.36 -6.94 -4.88
CA ALA A 373 -4.97 -5.83 -4.01
C ALA A 373 -5.46 -4.47 -4.55
N SER A 374 -5.48 -4.29 -5.88
CA SER A 374 -5.98 -3.06 -6.50
C SER A 374 -7.47 -2.86 -6.21
N ARG A 375 -8.29 -3.88 -6.42
CA ARG A 375 -9.74 -3.83 -6.17
C ARG A 375 -10.06 -3.61 -4.69
N GLU A 376 -9.34 -4.28 -3.81
CA GLU A 376 -9.55 -4.15 -2.37
C GLU A 376 -9.06 -2.79 -1.85
N MET A 377 -7.97 -2.24 -2.37
CA MET A 377 -7.54 -0.87 -2.07
C MET A 377 -8.57 0.16 -2.55
N VAL A 378 -9.08 0.04 -3.78
CA VAL A 378 -10.14 0.93 -4.29
C VAL A 378 -11.41 0.82 -3.46
N ARG A 379 -11.85 -0.40 -3.13
CA ARG A 379 -12.99 -0.62 -2.22
C ARG A 379 -12.78 0.12 -0.89
N PHE A 380 -11.60 -0.02 -0.28
CA PHE A 380 -11.24 0.64 0.97
C PHE A 380 -11.19 2.17 0.79
N PHE A 381 -10.53 2.66 -0.22
CA PHE A 381 -10.37 4.10 -0.47
C PHE A 381 -11.71 4.81 -0.61
N LEU A 382 -12.61 4.28 -1.43
CA LEU A 382 -13.89 4.92 -1.72
C LEU A 382 -14.84 4.99 -0.50
N THR A 383 -14.54 4.28 0.59
CA THR A 383 -15.26 4.43 1.87
C THR A 383 -14.73 5.56 2.74
N HIS A 384 -13.63 6.22 2.33
CA HIS A 384 -12.99 7.28 3.10
C HIS A 384 -12.96 8.60 2.32
N ALA A 385 -13.35 9.65 2.99
CA ALA A 385 -13.19 11.02 2.51
C ALA A 385 -12.75 11.90 3.68
N ARG A 386 -11.92 12.89 3.41
CA ARG A 386 -11.53 13.89 4.41
C ARG A 386 -12.69 14.85 4.66
N ALA A 387 -12.76 15.35 5.87
CA ALA A 387 -13.65 16.47 6.15
C ALA A 387 -13.26 17.67 5.26
N ARG A 388 -14.24 18.34 4.66
CA ARG A 388 -13.98 19.62 3.99
C ARG A 388 -13.51 20.63 5.04
N SER A 389 -12.32 21.19 4.85
CA SER A 389 -11.91 22.35 5.64
C SER A 389 -12.96 23.43 5.45
N ALA A 390 -13.56 23.91 6.54
CA ALA A 390 -14.42 25.09 6.49
C ALA A 390 -13.54 26.23 5.95
N THR A 391 -13.78 26.63 4.70
CA THR A 391 -13.12 27.80 4.10
C THR A 391 -13.46 28.99 5.00
N GLN A 392 -12.47 29.54 5.68
CA GLN A 392 -12.61 30.86 6.29
C GLN A 392 -12.78 31.85 5.11
N HIS A 393 -13.97 32.32 4.94
CA HIS A 393 -14.31 33.42 4.03
C HIS A 393 -13.84 34.76 4.62
#